data_b019401e2c580e3207f47f3a75b0d9cf
#
_entry.id   b019401e2c580e3207f47f3a75b0d9cf
#
_cell.length_a   1.000
_cell.length_b   1.000
_cell.length_c   1.000
_cell.angle_alpha   90.00
_cell.angle_beta   90.00
_cell.angle_gamma   90.00
#
_symmetry.space_group_name_H-M   'P 1'
#
loop_
_entity.id
_entity.type
_entity.pdbx_description
1 polymer ?
#
loop_
_entity_poly.entity_id
_entity_poly.type
_entity_poly.pdbx_seq_one_letter_code
_entity_poly.pdbx_strand_id
1 'polypeptide(L)'
;MRRRMLAAALACTLLAGCGPVRTEPVEQETPQAGAPVIAYVPLDDRPDNAERVVYLAESLGYELAMPERDLYRTRLDGQPPNENGTQYGDRGALYEWVAKQEAAGCDRYILSLDQLLSGGLVSSRAMTGENPVTLSSGETLV
;
A
#
# COMPACT_ATOMS: atom_id res chain seq x y z
N MET A 1 23.49 1.24 -74.73
CA MET A 1 24.14 0.83 -73.44
C MET A 1 23.86 1.80 -72.33
N ARG A 2 22.63 1.84 -71.75
CA ARG A 2 22.27 2.74 -70.63
C ARG A 2 21.04 2.16 -69.91
N ARG A 3 21.11 0.99 -69.32
CA ARG A 3 19.98 0.42 -68.55
C ARG A 3 20.39 -0.57 -67.43
N ARG A 4 21.58 -0.42 -66.81
CA ARG A 4 22.01 -1.38 -65.74
C ARG A 4 22.62 -0.72 -64.50
N MET A 5 22.29 0.53 -64.15
CA MET A 5 22.81 1.17 -62.95
C MET A 5 21.73 1.81 -62.06
N LEU A 6 20.53 1.19 -61.96
CA LEU A 6 19.46 1.74 -61.12
C LEU A 6 18.84 0.67 -60.16
N ALA A 7 19.51 -0.45 -59.92
CA ALA A 7 18.99 -1.51 -59.07
C ALA A 7 19.81 -1.79 -57.80
N ALA A 8 20.81 -0.96 -57.44
CA ALA A 8 21.67 -1.23 -56.29
C ALA A 8 21.53 -0.19 -55.13
N ALA A 9 20.60 0.75 -55.20
CA ALA A 9 20.45 1.81 -54.19
C ALA A 9 19.25 1.70 -53.25
N LEU A 10 18.48 0.61 -53.30
CA LEU A 10 17.23 0.47 -52.51
C LEU A 10 17.28 -0.59 -51.42
N ALA A 11 18.42 -1.20 -51.11
CA ALA A 11 18.53 -2.30 -50.12
C ALA A 11 19.21 -1.90 -48.79
N CYS A 12 19.59 -0.63 -48.55
CA CYS A 12 20.31 -0.24 -47.34
C CYS A 12 19.53 0.65 -46.36
N THR A 13 18.23 0.85 -46.51
CA THR A 13 17.46 1.77 -45.65
C THR A 13 16.52 1.10 -44.63
N LEU A 14 16.57 -0.23 -44.45
CA LEU A 14 15.66 -0.96 -43.54
C LEU A 14 16.32 -1.48 -42.25
N LEU A 15 17.56 -1.12 -41.93
CA LEU A 15 18.28 -1.61 -40.74
C LEU A 15 18.65 -0.56 -39.71
N ALA A 16 18.07 0.65 -39.77
CA ALA A 16 18.34 1.73 -38.83
C ALA A 16 17.18 1.98 -37.84
N GLY A 17 16.54 0.92 -37.35
CA GLY A 17 15.35 0.98 -36.47
C GLY A 17 15.52 0.44 -35.06
N CYS A 18 16.71 0.10 -34.59
CA CYS A 18 16.99 -0.21 -33.19
C CYS A 18 17.97 0.80 -32.61
N GLY A 19 17.48 2.01 -32.35
CA GLY A 19 18.18 2.92 -31.46
C GLY A 19 18.14 2.35 -30.03
N PRO A 20 19.20 2.51 -29.22
CA PRO A 20 19.16 2.12 -27.82
C PRO A 20 18.00 2.85 -27.15
N VAL A 21 17.09 2.10 -26.53
CA VAL A 21 16.06 2.66 -25.66
C VAL A 21 16.82 3.40 -24.54
N ARG A 22 16.79 4.72 -24.61
CA ARG A 22 17.32 5.56 -23.56
C ARG A 22 16.36 5.43 -22.39
N THR A 23 16.61 4.50 -21.50
CA THR A 23 15.98 4.48 -20.18
C THR A 23 16.55 5.67 -19.43
N GLU A 24 15.87 6.80 -19.49
CA GLU A 24 16.14 7.88 -18.53
C GLU A 24 15.85 7.30 -17.15
N PRO A 25 16.74 7.49 -16.16
CA PRO A 25 16.43 7.10 -14.80
C PRO A 25 15.14 7.81 -14.41
N VAL A 26 14.12 7.05 -14.01
CA VAL A 26 12.96 7.63 -13.35
C VAL A 26 13.50 8.27 -12.08
N GLU A 27 13.64 9.57 -12.09
CA GLU A 27 13.94 10.35 -10.90
C GLU A 27 12.81 10.05 -9.92
N GLN A 28 13.10 9.31 -8.87
CA GLN A 28 12.16 9.12 -7.77
C GLN A 28 11.97 10.50 -7.14
N GLU A 29 10.85 11.13 -7.46
CA GLU A 29 10.45 12.35 -6.80
C GLU A 29 10.29 12.03 -5.31
N THR A 30 11.20 12.55 -4.50
CA THR A 30 11.03 12.55 -3.04
C THR A 30 9.74 13.29 -2.71
N PRO A 31 8.90 12.78 -1.75
CA PRO A 31 7.66 13.45 -1.36
C PRO A 31 7.91 14.94 -1.14
N GLN A 32 7.22 15.76 -1.89
CA GLN A 32 7.35 17.22 -1.76
C GLN A 32 6.75 17.63 -0.41
N ALA A 33 7.41 18.52 0.30
CA ALA A 33 6.87 19.11 1.53
C ALA A 33 5.48 19.71 1.23
N GLY A 34 4.42 19.12 1.82
CA GLY A 34 3.03 19.47 1.54
C GLY A 34 2.26 18.48 0.66
N ALA A 35 2.81 17.27 0.42
CA ALA A 35 2.06 16.20 -0.25
C ALA A 35 0.74 15.92 0.52
N PRO A 36 -0.38 15.69 -0.19
CA PRO A 36 -1.63 15.35 0.47
C PRO A 36 -1.50 14.00 1.19
N VAL A 37 -1.92 13.97 2.45
CA VAL A 37 -1.82 12.80 3.31
C VAL A 37 -3.06 11.93 3.17
N ILE A 38 -2.87 10.60 3.12
CA ILE A 38 -3.93 9.60 3.16
C ILE A 38 -3.69 8.73 4.40
N ALA A 39 -4.68 8.63 5.28
CA ALA A 39 -4.64 7.68 6.40
C ALA A 39 -4.90 6.27 5.87
N TYR A 40 -3.94 5.36 6.03
CA TYR A 40 -3.97 4.02 5.49
C TYR A 40 -3.89 2.96 6.58
N VAL A 41 -4.93 2.13 6.71
CA VAL A 41 -4.92 0.91 7.52
C VAL A 41 -4.79 -0.30 6.60
N PRO A 42 -3.62 -0.98 6.58
CA PRO A 42 -3.39 -2.15 5.73
C PRO A 42 -4.25 -3.35 6.13
N LEU A 43 -4.40 -4.30 5.21
CA LEU A 43 -5.04 -5.58 5.48
C LEU A 43 -4.21 -6.44 6.46
N ASP A 44 -2.90 -6.39 6.32
CA ASP A 44 -1.89 -7.03 7.16
C ASP A 44 -0.50 -6.45 6.87
N ASP A 45 0.53 -6.98 7.52
CA ASP A 45 1.90 -6.47 7.43
C ASP A 45 2.74 -7.09 6.30
N ARG A 46 2.13 -7.82 5.37
CA ARG A 46 2.83 -8.35 4.20
C ARG A 46 3.27 -7.20 3.28
N PRO A 47 4.43 -7.34 2.61
CA PRO A 47 4.98 -6.29 1.75
C PRO A 47 3.99 -5.79 0.69
N ASP A 48 3.16 -6.68 0.14
CA ASP A 48 2.16 -6.32 -0.88
C ASP A 48 1.05 -5.42 -0.34
N ASN A 49 0.70 -5.54 0.95
CA ASN A 49 -0.36 -4.77 1.59
C ASN A 49 0.17 -3.55 2.37
N ALA A 50 1.45 -3.49 2.64
CA ALA A 50 2.07 -2.38 3.35
C ALA A 50 3.07 -1.63 2.46
N GLU A 51 4.25 -2.19 2.23
CA GLU A 51 5.37 -1.50 1.55
C GLU A 51 5.04 -1.10 0.10
N ARG A 52 4.43 -2.00 -0.67
CA ARG A 52 4.06 -1.72 -2.07
C ARG A 52 3.07 -0.55 -2.17
N VAL A 53 2.12 -0.45 -1.24
CA VAL A 53 1.12 0.62 -1.26
C VAL A 53 1.77 1.97 -0.94
N VAL A 54 2.75 2.00 -0.02
CA VAL A 54 3.56 3.20 0.25
C VAL A 54 4.27 3.67 -1.03
N TYR A 55 5.01 2.79 -1.71
CA TYR A 55 5.71 3.15 -2.95
C TYR A 55 4.77 3.64 -4.05
N LEU A 56 3.58 3.03 -4.17
CA LEU A 56 2.58 3.48 -5.13
C LEU A 56 2.04 4.87 -4.79
N ALA A 57 1.75 5.15 -3.53
CA ALA A 57 1.28 6.45 -3.10
C ALA A 57 2.33 7.53 -3.33
N GLU A 58 3.57 7.28 -2.94
CA GLU A 58 4.71 8.17 -3.16
C GLU A 58 4.92 8.48 -4.65
N SER A 59 4.83 7.47 -5.52
CA SER A 59 4.93 7.65 -6.97
C SER A 59 3.81 8.50 -7.57
N LEU A 60 2.71 8.66 -6.87
CA LEU A 60 1.57 9.50 -7.23
C LEU A 60 1.57 10.85 -6.49
N GLY A 61 2.61 11.14 -5.72
CA GLY A 61 2.74 12.39 -4.97
C GLY A 61 1.89 12.46 -3.69
N TYR A 62 1.51 11.31 -3.12
CA TYR A 62 0.81 11.22 -1.83
C TYR A 62 1.75 10.71 -0.74
N GLU A 63 1.47 11.15 0.50
CA GLU A 63 2.07 10.58 1.70
C GLU A 63 1.05 9.67 2.40
N LEU A 64 1.49 8.49 2.86
CA LEU A 64 0.64 7.61 3.68
C LEU A 64 0.97 7.78 5.16
N ALA A 65 -0.01 8.24 5.94
CA ALA A 65 0.02 8.07 7.39
C ALA A 65 -0.45 6.65 7.71
N MET A 66 0.39 5.87 8.40
CA MET A 66 0.09 4.48 8.77
C MET A 66 0.18 4.30 10.29
N PRO A 67 -0.64 3.41 10.89
CA PRO A 67 -0.46 3.03 12.27
C PRO A 67 0.83 2.24 12.47
N GLU A 68 1.24 2.05 13.72
CA GLU A 68 2.37 1.18 14.04
C GLU A 68 2.11 -0.25 13.57
N ARG A 69 3.16 -0.90 13.06
CA ARG A 69 3.06 -2.21 12.42
C ARG A 69 2.42 -3.27 13.30
N ASP A 70 2.68 -3.25 14.59
CA ASP A 70 2.14 -4.22 15.52
C ASP A 70 0.61 -4.17 15.64
N LEU A 71 -0.01 -3.01 15.38
CA LEU A 71 -1.46 -2.84 15.44
C LEU A 71 -2.21 -3.55 14.31
N TYR A 72 -1.57 -3.79 13.16
CA TYR A 72 -2.20 -4.45 12.01
C TYR A 72 -1.52 -5.76 11.58
N ARG A 73 -0.54 -6.23 12.36
CA ARG A 73 0.18 -7.45 12.05
C ARG A 73 -0.65 -8.67 12.38
N THR A 74 -0.66 -9.65 11.46
CA THR A 74 -1.15 -11.01 11.74
C THR A 74 0.03 -11.93 12.01
N ARG A 75 0.08 -12.54 13.20
CA ARG A 75 1.09 -13.53 13.58
C ARG A 75 0.66 -14.93 13.13
N LEU A 76 1.63 -15.67 12.64
CA LEU A 76 1.42 -17.09 12.30
C LEU A 76 1.62 -17.97 13.54
N ASP A 77 1.12 -19.20 13.46
CA ASP A 77 1.30 -20.20 14.51
C ASP A 77 2.77 -20.39 14.90
N GLY A 78 3.05 -20.40 16.20
CA GLY A 78 4.39 -20.52 16.75
C GLY A 78 5.19 -19.21 16.82
N GLN A 79 4.65 -18.09 16.34
CA GLN A 79 5.23 -16.77 16.54
C GLN A 79 4.77 -16.17 17.88
N PRO A 80 5.60 -15.30 18.52
CA PRO A 80 5.15 -14.57 19.69
C PRO A 80 3.95 -13.68 19.33
N PRO A 81 2.99 -13.49 20.26
CA PRO A 81 1.83 -12.63 20.02
C PRO A 81 2.26 -11.16 19.81
N ASN A 82 1.34 -10.36 19.30
CA ASN A 82 1.44 -8.91 19.26
C ASN A 82 1.37 -8.33 20.68
N GLU A 83 1.61 -7.04 20.85
CA GLU A 83 1.58 -6.37 22.15
C GLU A 83 0.20 -6.46 22.82
N ASN A 84 -0.88 -6.57 22.05
CA ASN A 84 -2.24 -6.83 22.55
C ASN A 84 -2.45 -8.25 23.10
N GLY A 85 -1.42 -9.11 23.11
CA GLY A 85 -1.47 -10.48 23.59
C GLY A 85 -2.14 -11.48 22.65
N THR A 86 -2.51 -11.07 21.43
CA THR A 86 -3.15 -11.92 20.43
C THR A 86 -2.29 -12.11 19.19
N GLN A 87 -2.69 -13.00 18.28
CA GLN A 87 -2.07 -13.17 16.96
C GLN A 87 -2.65 -12.23 15.89
N TYR A 88 -3.66 -11.44 16.24
CA TYR A 88 -4.42 -10.57 15.35
C TYR A 88 -4.13 -9.11 15.63
N GLY A 89 -4.50 -8.25 14.69
CA GLY A 89 -4.39 -6.81 14.86
C GLY A 89 -5.26 -6.28 16.00
N ASP A 90 -4.86 -5.15 16.56
CA ASP A 90 -5.59 -4.48 17.64
C ASP A 90 -6.66 -3.55 17.08
N ARG A 91 -7.89 -4.07 17.00
CA ARG A 91 -9.06 -3.35 16.49
C ARG A 91 -9.29 -2.03 17.25
N GLY A 92 -9.25 -2.07 18.59
CA GLY A 92 -9.50 -0.90 19.42
C GLY A 92 -8.49 0.20 19.17
N ALA A 93 -7.20 -0.12 19.22
CA ALA A 93 -6.13 0.83 18.97
C ALA A 93 -6.16 1.37 17.52
N LEU A 94 -6.57 0.56 16.53
CA LEU A 94 -6.75 1.02 15.16
C LEU A 94 -7.89 2.02 15.00
N TYR A 95 -9.04 1.80 15.66
CA TYR A 95 -10.14 2.78 15.68
C TYR A 95 -9.70 4.10 16.31
N GLU A 96 -9.00 4.05 17.43
CA GLU A 96 -8.47 5.24 18.08
C GLU A 96 -7.44 5.95 17.21
N TRP A 97 -6.61 5.20 16.50
CA TRP A 97 -5.65 5.77 15.57
C TRP A 97 -6.37 6.51 14.41
N VAL A 98 -7.42 5.91 13.81
CA VAL A 98 -8.22 6.56 12.76
C VAL A 98 -8.86 7.84 13.28
N ALA A 99 -9.46 7.80 14.48
CA ALA A 99 -10.05 9.00 15.11
C ALA A 99 -9.02 10.11 15.35
N LYS A 100 -7.78 9.77 15.71
CA LYS A 100 -6.68 10.74 15.83
C LYS A 100 -6.31 11.37 14.48
N GLN A 101 -6.32 10.60 13.39
CA GLN A 101 -6.06 11.15 12.05
C GLN A 101 -7.16 12.14 11.63
N GLU A 102 -8.43 11.82 11.91
CA GLU A 102 -9.55 12.73 11.68
C GLU A 102 -9.40 14.03 12.50
N ALA A 103 -9.11 13.92 13.79
CA ALA A 103 -8.89 15.07 14.65
C ALA A 103 -7.68 15.93 14.20
N ALA A 104 -6.69 15.33 13.54
CA ALA A 104 -5.55 16.03 12.94
C ALA A 104 -5.87 16.69 11.59
N GLY A 105 -7.10 16.53 11.08
CA GLY A 105 -7.56 17.13 9.82
C GLY A 105 -7.31 16.28 8.57
N CYS A 106 -7.01 14.99 8.71
CA CYS A 106 -6.96 14.08 7.58
C CYS A 106 -8.36 13.90 6.99
N ASP A 107 -8.49 14.09 5.68
CA ASP A 107 -9.75 14.01 4.94
C ASP A 107 -9.80 12.85 3.92
N ARG A 108 -8.73 12.04 3.87
CA ARG A 108 -8.58 10.93 2.92
C ARG A 108 -8.18 9.66 3.65
N TYR A 109 -8.91 8.58 3.36
CA TYR A 109 -8.75 7.31 4.03
C TYR A 109 -8.76 6.14 3.07
N ILE A 110 -7.90 5.17 3.32
CA ILE A 110 -7.94 3.82 2.74
C ILE A 110 -7.91 2.85 3.93
N LEU A 111 -9.03 2.19 4.20
CA LEU A 111 -9.20 1.39 5.41
C LEU A 111 -9.54 -0.06 5.05
N SER A 112 -8.74 -1.01 5.54
CA SER A 112 -9.11 -2.42 5.47
C SER A 112 -10.20 -2.74 6.48
N LEU A 113 -11.39 -3.09 6.00
CA LEU A 113 -12.50 -3.49 6.85
C LEU A 113 -12.21 -4.82 7.57
N ASP A 114 -11.55 -5.79 6.91
CA ASP A 114 -11.15 -7.04 7.56
C ASP A 114 -10.25 -6.76 8.77
N GLN A 115 -9.37 -5.78 8.68
CA GLN A 115 -8.48 -5.40 9.78
C GLN A 115 -9.26 -4.70 10.90
N LEU A 116 -10.12 -3.75 10.56
CA LEU A 116 -10.88 -2.98 11.54
C LEU A 116 -11.98 -3.79 12.22
N LEU A 117 -12.69 -4.64 11.49
CA LEU A 117 -13.82 -5.40 12.01
C LEU A 117 -13.39 -6.71 12.67
N SER A 118 -12.33 -7.35 12.17
CA SER A 118 -11.97 -8.72 12.57
C SER A 118 -10.52 -8.88 13.06
N GLY A 119 -9.70 -7.81 12.99
CA GLY A 119 -8.27 -7.88 13.34
C GLY A 119 -7.39 -8.55 12.27
N GLY A 120 -7.90 -8.67 11.04
CA GLY A 120 -7.15 -9.16 9.87
C GLY A 120 -7.89 -10.19 9.03
N LEU A 121 -7.31 -10.50 7.86
CA LEU A 121 -7.91 -11.39 6.86
C LEU A 121 -8.17 -12.81 7.38
N VAL A 122 -7.33 -13.35 8.24
CA VAL A 122 -7.47 -14.72 8.74
C VAL A 122 -8.66 -14.80 9.69
N SER A 123 -8.78 -13.87 10.62
CA SER A 123 -9.89 -13.84 11.58
C SER A 123 -11.21 -13.48 10.92
N SER A 124 -11.23 -12.65 9.87
CA SER A 124 -12.46 -12.32 9.13
C SER A 124 -13.09 -13.53 8.43
N ARG A 125 -12.29 -14.56 8.15
CA ARG A 125 -12.76 -15.81 7.55
C ARG A 125 -13.19 -16.86 8.58
N ALA A 126 -12.84 -16.67 9.84
CA ALA A 126 -13.33 -17.51 10.92
C ALA A 126 -14.79 -17.12 11.19
N MET A 127 -15.74 -18.02 10.92
CA MET A 127 -17.19 -17.80 11.14
C MET A 127 -17.56 -17.73 12.64
N THR A 128 -16.61 -17.39 13.50
CA THR A 128 -16.82 -17.15 14.92
C THR A 128 -17.14 -15.69 15.12
N GLY A 129 -18.26 -15.40 15.77
CA GLY A 129 -18.69 -14.03 16.03
C GLY A 129 -17.55 -13.17 16.60
N GLU A 130 -17.47 -11.95 16.14
CA GLU A 130 -16.46 -11.01 16.57
C GLU A 130 -16.70 -10.60 18.02
N ASN A 131 -15.64 -10.54 18.80
CA ASN A 131 -15.75 -10.03 20.16
C ASN A 131 -15.94 -8.50 20.11
N PRO A 132 -16.84 -7.95 20.94
CA PRO A 132 -16.97 -6.51 21.07
C PRO A 132 -15.64 -5.90 21.53
N VAL A 133 -15.32 -4.74 21.01
CA VAL A 133 -14.12 -3.96 21.37
C VAL A 133 -14.55 -2.72 22.14
N THR A 134 -14.03 -2.54 23.35
CA THR A 134 -14.26 -1.32 24.13
C THR A 134 -13.10 -0.35 23.91
N LEU A 135 -13.42 0.84 23.43
CA LEU A 135 -12.46 1.92 23.23
C LEU A 135 -12.06 2.57 24.55
N SER A 136 -10.99 3.34 24.57
CA SER A 136 -10.55 4.11 25.74
C SER A 136 -11.60 5.12 26.19
N SER A 137 -12.48 5.58 25.29
CA SER A 137 -13.66 6.41 25.59
C SER A 137 -14.74 5.69 26.39
N GLY A 138 -14.69 4.34 26.54
CA GLY A 138 -15.72 3.50 27.10
C GLY A 138 -16.82 3.10 26.13
N GLU A 139 -16.74 3.52 24.88
CA GLU A 139 -17.63 3.12 23.80
C GLU A 139 -17.31 1.68 23.35
N THR A 140 -18.33 0.87 23.09
CA THR A 140 -18.19 -0.51 22.63
C THR A 140 -18.57 -0.60 21.16
N LEU A 141 -17.63 -1.11 20.36
CA LEU A 141 -17.85 -1.47 18.95
C LEU A 141 -18.31 -2.93 18.88
N VAL A 142 -19.40 -3.20 18.20
CA VAL A 142 -20.01 -4.53 18.04
C VAL A 142 -19.81 -5.03 16.61
#